data_b4c26755a436bf712fdc45c3ae0640e0
#
_entry.id   b4c26755a436bf712fdc45c3ae0640e0
#
_cell.length_a   1.000
_cell.length_b   1.000
_cell.length_c   1.000
_cell.angle_alpha   90.00
_cell.angle_beta   90.00
_cell.angle_gamma   90.00
#
_symmetry.space_group_name_H-M   'P 1'
#
loop_
_entity.id
_entity.type
_entity.pdbx_description
1 polymer ?
#
loop_
_entity_poly.entity_id
_entity_poly.type
_entity_poly.pdbx_seq_one_letter_code
_entity_poly.pdbx_strand_id
1 'polypeptide(L)'
;DMGSEKLTPIHYQANLKMDLAAEREYMFDHVYKQEQKRFYNVNMHGVNWDAMTAAYRKFLPHINNNYDFAELLSEYLGELNVSHTGGRFRPQTSGNITANLGLLFDWNHSGKGLLIAEVVEKGPFDHARSKVKAGTVMEKIDGQEITPDMDYSKLLNNKAKKKTLVSLYDPQTKERWEEVVLPISNGELN
;
A
#
# COMPACT_ATOMS: atom_id res chain seq x y z
N ASP A 1 0.63 -25.20 -31.99
CA ASP A 1 0.17 -25.60 -33.32
C ASP A 1 0.80 -24.65 -34.35
N MET A 2 1.75 -25.22 -35.12
CA MET A 2 2.52 -24.43 -36.11
C MET A 2 1.70 -24.02 -37.34
N GLY A 3 0.49 -24.51 -37.47
CA GLY A 3 -0.40 -24.18 -38.61
C GLY A 3 -1.35 -23.03 -38.36
N SER A 4 -1.54 -22.59 -37.10
CA SER A 4 -2.54 -21.57 -36.73
C SER A 4 -1.94 -20.26 -36.20
N GLU A 5 -0.64 -20.17 -35.99
CA GLU A 5 0.06 -19.07 -35.31
C GLU A 5 -0.57 -18.68 -33.95
N LYS A 6 -1.42 -19.54 -33.42
CA LYS A 6 -2.16 -19.26 -32.19
C LYS A 6 -1.38 -19.77 -30.97
N LEU A 7 -0.93 -18.85 -30.13
CA LEU A 7 -0.29 -19.16 -28.85
C LEU A 7 -1.36 -19.58 -27.83
N THR A 8 -1.22 -20.78 -27.30
CA THR A 8 -2.07 -21.27 -26.20
C THR A 8 -1.21 -21.36 -24.95
N PRO A 9 -1.53 -20.66 -23.86
CA PRO A 9 -0.78 -20.77 -22.61
C PRO A 9 -0.93 -22.18 -22.02
N ILE A 10 0.18 -22.75 -21.59
CA ILE A 10 0.18 -24.01 -20.83
C ILE A 10 0.19 -23.64 -19.35
N HIS A 11 -0.91 -23.91 -18.67
CA HIS A 11 -1.00 -23.70 -17.23
C HIS A 11 -0.40 -24.92 -16.51
N TYR A 12 0.56 -24.67 -15.64
CA TYR A 12 1.11 -25.68 -14.76
C TYR A 12 1.18 -25.14 -13.34
N GLN A 13 1.14 -26.03 -12.36
CA GLN A 13 1.34 -25.72 -10.95
C GLN A 13 2.44 -26.65 -10.41
N ALA A 14 3.33 -26.10 -9.61
CA ALA A 14 4.36 -26.84 -8.91
C ALA A 14 4.39 -26.43 -7.44
N ASN A 15 4.53 -27.39 -6.54
CA ASN A 15 4.73 -27.13 -5.12
C ASN A 15 6.23 -27.11 -4.85
N LEU A 16 6.71 -26.01 -4.27
CA LEU A 16 8.08 -25.84 -3.84
C LEU A 16 8.10 -25.77 -2.32
N LYS A 17 8.91 -26.60 -1.68
CA LYS A 17 9.20 -26.47 -0.25
C LYS A 17 10.40 -25.55 -0.09
N MET A 18 10.17 -24.41 0.57
CA MET A 18 11.21 -23.42 0.82
C MET A 18 11.65 -23.48 2.29
N ASP A 19 12.96 -23.39 2.51
CA ASP A 19 13.53 -23.09 3.83
C ASP A 19 13.79 -21.58 3.90
N LEU A 20 12.88 -20.88 4.55
CA LEU A 20 12.91 -19.42 4.61
C LEU A 20 14.08 -18.86 5.45
N ALA A 21 14.62 -19.66 6.37
CA ALA A 21 15.80 -19.27 7.15
C ALA A 21 17.05 -19.33 6.27
N ALA A 22 17.25 -20.46 5.58
CA ALA A 22 18.35 -20.63 4.63
C ALA A 22 18.26 -19.63 3.46
N GLU A 23 17.06 -19.29 3.00
CA GLU A 23 16.85 -18.27 1.98
C GLU A 23 17.32 -16.89 2.44
N ARG A 24 16.96 -16.48 3.68
CA ARG A 24 17.44 -15.19 4.24
C ARG A 24 18.95 -15.16 4.40
N GLU A 25 19.57 -16.23 4.85
CA GLU A 25 21.04 -16.32 4.89
C GLU A 25 21.66 -16.15 3.50
N TYR A 26 21.13 -16.86 2.51
CA TYR A 26 21.59 -16.72 1.13
C TYR A 26 21.42 -15.30 0.60
N MET A 27 20.28 -14.66 0.84
CA MET A 27 20.03 -13.29 0.40
C MET A 27 20.97 -12.30 1.09
N PHE A 28 21.25 -12.47 2.38
CA PHE A 28 22.20 -11.65 3.11
C PHE A 28 23.62 -11.77 2.54
N ASP A 29 24.08 -13.01 2.28
CA ASP A 29 25.36 -13.26 1.63
C ASP A 29 25.43 -12.70 0.21
N HIS A 30 24.32 -12.75 -0.50
CA HIS A 30 24.25 -12.18 -1.83
C HIS A 30 24.41 -10.65 -1.78
N VAL A 31 23.73 -9.96 -0.86
CA VAL A 31 23.89 -8.52 -0.64
C VAL A 31 25.35 -8.18 -0.32
N TYR A 32 25.96 -8.87 0.64
CA TYR A 32 27.37 -8.68 0.98
C TYR A 32 28.27 -8.71 -0.25
N LYS A 33 28.14 -9.79 -1.06
CA LYS A 33 28.98 -10.00 -2.25
C LYS A 33 28.70 -8.99 -3.36
N GLN A 34 27.42 -8.59 -3.53
CA GLN A 34 27.07 -7.61 -4.56
C GLN A 34 27.64 -6.23 -4.22
N GLU A 35 27.49 -5.78 -2.96
CA GLU A 35 28.06 -4.51 -2.53
C GLU A 35 29.58 -4.52 -2.65
N GLN A 36 30.25 -5.55 -2.15
CA GLN A 36 31.71 -5.68 -2.28
C GLN A 36 32.19 -5.58 -3.73
N LYS A 37 31.43 -6.14 -4.68
CA LYS A 37 31.80 -6.18 -6.10
C LYS A 37 31.42 -4.92 -6.86
N ARG A 38 30.31 -4.25 -6.50
CA ARG A 38 29.66 -3.24 -7.33
C ARG A 38 29.60 -1.86 -6.70
N PHE A 39 29.90 -1.74 -5.43
CA PHE A 39 29.91 -0.43 -4.78
C PHE A 39 30.89 0.49 -5.49
N TYR A 40 30.45 1.73 -5.78
CA TYR A 40 31.20 2.65 -6.62
C TYR A 40 32.53 3.11 -6.00
N ASN A 41 32.62 3.13 -4.67
CA ASN A 41 33.84 3.47 -3.94
C ASN A 41 34.52 2.19 -3.46
N VAL A 42 35.67 1.87 -4.05
CA VAL A 42 36.45 0.64 -3.76
C VAL A 42 36.87 0.49 -2.29
N ASN A 43 36.92 1.60 -1.56
CA ASN A 43 37.25 1.62 -0.13
C ASN A 43 35.98 1.61 0.76
N MET A 44 34.81 1.35 0.21
CA MET A 44 33.53 1.27 0.94
C MET A 44 33.30 2.48 1.87
N HIS A 45 33.72 3.69 1.46
CA HIS A 45 33.75 4.92 2.28
C HIS A 45 34.52 4.78 3.58
N GLY A 46 35.49 3.86 3.64
CA GLY A 46 36.30 3.59 4.86
C GLY A 46 35.59 2.64 5.84
N VAL A 47 34.42 2.10 5.49
CA VAL A 47 33.69 1.11 6.30
C VAL A 47 34.42 -0.23 6.21
N ASN A 48 34.65 -0.87 7.35
CA ASN A 48 35.09 -2.26 7.38
C ASN A 48 33.91 -3.18 7.09
N TRP A 49 33.67 -3.43 5.79
CA TRP A 49 32.49 -4.16 5.32
C TRP A 49 32.40 -5.59 5.86
N ASP A 50 33.53 -6.27 6.04
CA ASP A 50 33.59 -7.60 6.62
C ASP A 50 33.19 -7.59 8.10
N ALA A 51 33.66 -6.62 8.87
CA ALA A 51 33.30 -6.46 10.27
C ALA A 51 31.81 -6.12 10.43
N MET A 52 31.26 -5.23 9.60
CA MET A 52 29.82 -4.92 9.60
C MET A 52 29.01 -6.15 9.23
N THR A 53 29.38 -6.88 8.19
CA THR A 53 28.73 -8.13 7.81
C THR A 53 28.69 -9.13 8.96
N ALA A 54 29.81 -9.32 9.66
CA ALA A 54 29.87 -10.22 10.81
C ALA A 54 28.99 -9.75 11.98
N ALA A 55 28.87 -8.44 12.20
CA ALA A 55 28.04 -7.86 13.25
C ALA A 55 26.54 -8.08 12.96
N TYR A 56 26.09 -7.78 11.75
CA TYR A 56 24.67 -7.90 11.35
C TYR A 56 24.24 -9.35 11.17
N ARG A 57 25.11 -10.25 10.71
CA ARG A 57 24.83 -11.69 10.57
C ARG A 57 24.32 -12.33 11.86
N LYS A 58 24.72 -11.84 13.02
CA LYS A 58 24.30 -12.37 14.32
C LYS A 58 22.81 -12.26 14.56
N PHE A 59 22.11 -11.36 13.87
CA PHE A 59 20.68 -11.17 14.00
C PHE A 59 19.87 -12.15 13.15
N LEU A 60 20.44 -12.73 12.08
CA LEU A 60 19.71 -13.61 11.16
C LEU A 60 18.97 -14.78 11.85
N PRO A 61 19.56 -15.49 12.84
CA PRO A 61 18.85 -16.57 13.53
C PRO A 61 17.61 -16.13 14.32
N HIS A 62 17.50 -14.83 14.62
CA HIS A 62 16.40 -14.24 15.38
C HIS A 62 15.28 -13.67 14.50
N ILE A 63 15.49 -13.63 13.19
CA ILE A 63 14.53 -13.08 12.22
C ILE A 63 13.67 -14.19 11.66
N ASN A 64 12.36 -14.07 11.86
CA ASN A 64 11.37 -15.07 11.41
C ASN A 64 10.41 -14.58 10.34
N ASN A 65 10.50 -13.31 9.93
CA ASN A 65 9.64 -12.70 8.92
C ASN A 65 10.43 -11.79 7.98
N ASN A 66 9.84 -11.43 6.85
CA ASN A 66 10.51 -10.64 5.82
C ASN A 66 10.45 -9.12 6.07
N TYR A 67 9.63 -8.63 7.00
CA TYR A 67 9.65 -7.22 7.41
C TYR A 67 10.92 -6.94 8.21
N ASP A 68 11.16 -7.72 9.26
CA ASP A 68 12.37 -7.58 10.08
C ASP A 68 13.63 -7.84 9.25
N PHE A 69 13.55 -8.77 8.28
CA PHE A 69 14.68 -9.00 7.37
C PHE A 69 14.96 -7.80 6.46
N ALA A 70 13.94 -7.14 5.95
CA ALA A 70 14.10 -5.92 5.15
C ALA A 70 14.66 -4.76 5.98
N GLU A 71 14.25 -4.66 7.24
CA GLU A 71 14.80 -3.68 8.19
C GLU A 71 16.27 -3.94 8.45
N LEU A 72 16.62 -5.20 8.80
CA LEU A 72 18.02 -5.60 8.96
C LEU A 72 18.89 -5.22 7.75
N LEU A 73 18.39 -5.48 6.53
CA LEU A 73 19.11 -5.12 5.31
C LEU A 73 19.22 -3.62 5.14
N SER A 74 18.20 -2.85 5.52
CA SER A 74 18.22 -1.39 5.44
C SER A 74 19.26 -0.78 6.40
N GLU A 75 19.30 -1.26 7.64
CA GLU A 75 20.28 -0.82 8.62
C GLU A 75 21.70 -1.21 8.17
N TYR A 76 21.90 -2.47 7.76
CA TYR A 76 23.18 -2.98 7.29
C TYR A 76 23.73 -2.18 6.10
N LEU A 77 22.88 -1.91 5.10
CA LEU A 77 23.25 -1.11 3.93
C LEU A 77 23.45 0.37 4.27
N GLY A 78 22.76 0.87 5.31
CA GLY A 78 22.91 2.22 5.84
C GLY A 78 24.33 2.52 6.35
N GLU A 79 25.06 1.49 6.82
CA GLU A 79 26.46 1.64 7.27
C GLU A 79 27.41 2.15 6.16
N LEU A 80 27.02 1.95 4.88
CA LEU A 80 27.79 2.48 3.75
C LEU A 80 27.69 4.01 3.59
N ASN A 81 26.80 4.65 4.36
CA ASN A 81 26.59 6.09 4.39
C ASN A 81 26.37 6.71 2.99
N VAL A 82 25.47 6.11 2.22
CA VAL A 82 25.05 6.58 0.90
C VAL A 82 23.54 6.64 0.80
N SER A 83 23.03 7.57 0.00
CA SER A 83 21.59 7.67 -0.28
C SER A 83 21.12 6.53 -1.20
N HIS A 84 19.85 6.15 -1.07
CA HIS A 84 19.17 5.15 -1.89
C HIS A 84 19.67 3.70 -1.70
N THR A 85 20.32 3.38 -0.58
CA THR A 85 20.56 2.01 -0.13
C THR A 85 19.48 1.58 0.84
N GLY A 86 19.13 0.28 0.83
CA GLY A 86 18.17 -0.29 1.77
C GLY A 86 17.47 -1.52 1.23
N GLY A 87 16.83 -2.26 2.14
CA GLY A 87 15.94 -3.38 1.85
C GLY A 87 14.47 -2.95 1.93
N ARG A 88 13.61 -3.58 1.14
CA ARG A 88 12.18 -3.31 1.22
C ARG A 88 11.39 -4.58 0.96
N PHE A 89 10.49 -4.92 1.85
CA PHE A 89 9.56 -6.01 1.65
C PHE A 89 8.18 -5.48 1.25
N ARG A 90 7.66 -5.99 0.15
CA ARG A 90 6.29 -5.71 -0.31
C ARG A 90 5.57 -7.05 -0.46
N PRO A 91 4.74 -7.44 0.51
CA PRO A 91 3.96 -8.66 0.38
C PRO A 91 3.00 -8.56 -0.79
N GLN A 92 2.83 -9.66 -1.51
CA GLN A 92 1.67 -9.77 -2.39
C GLN A 92 0.44 -9.97 -1.51
N THR A 93 -0.36 -8.94 -1.36
CA THR A 93 -1.62 -9.02 -0.65
C THR A 93 -2.66 -9.66 -1.57
N SER A 94 -3.07 -10.88 -1.22
CA SER A 94 -4.31 -11.45 -1.73
C SER A 94 -5.44 -10.96 -0.81
N GLY A 95 -6.35 -10.17 -1.32
CA GLY A 95 -7.44 -9.65 -0.49
C GLY A 95 -8.21 -8.52 -1.18
N ASN A 96 -9.10 -7.93 -0.44
CA ASN A 96 -9.87 -6.78 -0.92
C ASN A 96 -8.96 -5.55 -1.00
N ILE A 97 -9.03 -4.85 -2.12
CA ILE A 97 -8.38 -3.55 -2.30
C ILE A 97 -9.44 -2.49 -2.02
N THR A 98 -9.26 -1.72 -0.97
CA THR A 98 -10.15 -0.63 -0.61
C THR A 98 -9.96 0.53 -1.56
N ALA A 99 -11.05 0.99 -2.17
CA ALA A 99 -11.04 2.17 -3.02
C ALA A 99 -11.11 3.46 -2.21
N ASN A 100 -10.78 4.58 -2.83
CA ASN A 100 -10.74 5.89 -2.22
C ASN A 100 -11.76 6.83 -2.88
N LEU A 101 -12.46 7.60 -2.06
CA LEU A 101 -13.43 8.60 -2.51
C LEU A 101 -12.81 9.99 -2.71
N GLY A 102 -11.54 10.18 -2.37
CA GLY A 102 -10.90 11.50 -2.40
C GLY A 102 -11.51 12.47 -1.39
N LEU A 103 -11.88 11.97 -0.22
CA LEU A 103 -12.45 12.73 0.87
C LEU A 103 -11.63 12.56 2.15
N LEU A 104 -11.37 13.66 2.85
CA LEU A 104 -10.83 13.64 4.19
C LEU A 104 -11.97 13.89 5.19
N PHE A 105 -11.94 13.19 6.32
CA PHE A 105 -13.02 13.24 7.31
C PHE A 105 -12.55 13.85 8.62
N ASP A 106 -13.46 14.56 9.28
CA ASP A 106 -13.27 15.03 10.66
C ASP A 106 -13.62 13.91 11.64
N TRP A 107 -12.59 13.29 12.21
CA TRP A 107 -12.72 12.19 13.17
C TRP A 107 -13.22 12.62 14.55
N ASN A 108 -13.34 13.93 14.84
CA ASN A 108 -13.96 14.43 16.05
C ASN A 108 -15.49 14.56 15.92
N HIS A 109 -16.04 14.28 14.73
CA HIS A 109 -17.47 14.31 14.53
C HIS A 109 -18.16 13.17 15.29
N SER A 110 -19.07 13.52 16.20
CA SER A 110 -19.81 12.55 17.03
C SER A 110 -21.24 12.25 16.50
N GLY A 111 -21.60 12.82 15.35
CA GLY A 111 -22.91 12.60 14.69
C GLY A 111 -22.97 11.30 13.90
N LYS A 112 -24.14 11.04 13.30
CA LYS A 112 -24.29 9.94 12.32
C LYS A 112 -23.53 10.27 11.03
N GLY A 113 -22.96 9.26 10.40
CA GLY A 113 -22.20 9.40 9.17
C GLY A 113 -20.79 9.93 9.37
N LEU A 114 -20.15 10.34 8.30
CA LEU A 114 -18.80 10.90 8.28
C LEU A 114 -18.85 12.35 7.83
N LEU A 115 -18.41 13.28 8.67
CA LEU A 115 -18.28 14.69 8.33
C LEU A 115 -17.06 14.89 7.43
N ILE A 116 -17.30 15.43 6.24
CA ILE A 116 -16.24 15.73 5.28
C ILE A 116 -15.52 16.99 5.71
N ALA A 117 -14.25 16.87 6.00
CA ALA A 117 -13.37 18.00 6.31
C ALA A 117 -12.82 18.66 5.04
N GLU A 118 -12.51 17.85 4.02
CA GLU A 118 -11.92 18.35 2.78
C GLU A 118 -12.27 17.42 1.60
N VAL A 119 -12.44 18.01 0.41
CA VAL A 119 -12.50 17.31 -0.87
C VAL A 119 -11.14 17.42 -1.54
N VAL A 120 -10.50 16.29 -1.80
CA VAL A 120 -9.16 16.25 -2.40
C VAL A 120 -9.22 16.74 -3.85
N GLU A 121 -8.34 17.66 -4.20
CA GLU A 121 -8.21 18.20 -5.56
C GLU A 121 -7.99 17.07 -6.58
N LYS A 122 -8.67 17.14 -7.71
CA LYS A 122 -8.71 16.11 -8.77
C LYS A 122 -9.23 14.74 -8.29
N GLY A 123 -9.81 14.67 -7.09
CA GLY A 123 -10.47 13.48 -6.56
C GLY A 123 -11.85 13.23 -7.21
N PRO A 124 -12.47 12.08 -6.88
CA PRO A 124 -13.75 11.66 -7.48
C PRO A 124 -14.92 12.64 -7.31
N PHE A 125 -14.90 13.50 -6.31
CA PHE A 125 -15.92 14.52 -6.07
C PHE A 125 -15.50 15.93 -6.51
N ASP A 126 -14.25 16.14 -6.92
CA ASP A 126 -13.75 17.44 -7.37
C ASP A 126 -14.14 17.72 -8.82
N HIS A 127 -15.42 17.97 -9.05
CA HIS A 127 -15.93 18.35 -10.36
C HIS A 127 -17.21 19.20 -10.26
N ALA A 128 -17.48 20.03 -11.27
CA ALA A 128 -18.56 21.02 -11.26
C ALA A 128 -19.99 20.48 -11.05
N ARG A 129 -20.21 19.17 -11.18
CA ARG A 129 -21.55 18.55 -10.98
C ARG A 129 -21.72 18.05 -9.56
N SER A 130 -20.66 17.90 -8.78
CA SER A 130 -20.76 17.51 -7.37
C SER A 130 -21.14 18.72 -6.51
N LYS A 131 -22.02 18.47 -5.55
CA LYS A 131 -22.36 19.44 -4.47
C LYS A 131 -21.56 19.19 -3.20
N VAL A 132 -20.71 18.16 -3.19
CA VAL A 132 -19.92 17.76 -2.02
C VAL A 132 -18.86 18.80 -1.71
N LYS A 133 -18.80 19.23 -0.45
CA LYS A 133 -17.85 20.22 0.07
C LYS A 133 -17.52 19.92 1.53
N ALA A 134 -16.55 20.61 2.08
CA ALA A 134 -16.30 20.60 3.51
C ALA A 134 -17.58 20.97 4.29
N GLY A 135 -17.86 20.23 5.35
CA GLY A 135 -19.08 20.38 6.16
C GLY A 135 -20.26 19.49 5.69
N THR A 136 -20.17 18.82 4.54
CA THR A 136 -21.14 17.80 4.12
C THR A 136 -20.94 16.53 4.94
N VAL A 137 -22.02 15.84 5.29
CA VAL A 137 -21.99 14.54 5.97
C VAL A 137 -22.30 13.43 4.96
N MET A 138 -21.45 12.43 4.89
CA MET A 138 -21.70 11.20 4.14
C MET A 138 -22.44 10.20 5.04
N GLU A 139 -23.73 9.96 4.74
CA GLU A 139 -24.59 9.12 5.57
C GLU A 139 -24.58 7.64 5.15
N LYS A 140 -24.49 7.35 3.83
CA LYS A 140 -24.56 5.96 3.29
C LYS A 140 -23.64 5.76 2.11
N ILE A 141 -23.22 4.52 1.92
CA ILE A 141 -22.56 4.02 0.71
C ILE A 141 -23.38 2.83 0.19
N ASP A 142 -23.82 2.87 -1.07
CA ASP A 142 -24.66 1.87 -1.71
C ASP A 142 -25.88 1.46 -0.84
N GLY A 143 -26.51 2.45 -0.21
CA GLY A 143 -27.68 2.29 0.67
C GLY A 143 -27.36 1.78 2.08
N GLN A 144 -26.12 1.39 2.37
CA GLN A 144 -25.73 0.96 3.70
C GLN A 144 -25.35 2.16 4.58
N GLU A 145 -26.00 2.28 5.74
CA GLU A 145 -25.74 3.37 6.70
C GLU A 145 -24.35 3.27 7.30
N ILE A 146 -23.71 4.43 7.48
CA ILE A 146 -22.44 4.55 8.16
C ILE A 146 -22.72 4.87 9.62
N THR A 147 -22.33 3.96 10.51
CA THR A 147 -22.46 4.12 11.95
C THR A 147 -21.10 4.40 12.60
N PRO A 148 -21.05 5.04 13.79
CA PRO A 148 -19.79 5.36 14.44
C PRO A 148 -18.87 4.16 14.71
N ASP A 149 -19.46 2.99 14.96
CA ASP A 149 -18.69 1.76 15.28
C ASP A 149 -18.31 0.96 14.02
N MET A 150 -18.67 1.44 12.83
CA MET A 150 -18.44 0.73 11.59
C MET A 150 -17.10 1.11 10.97
N ASP A 151 -16.35 0.11 10.51
CA ASP A 151 -15.28 0.32 9.55
C ASP A 151 -15.89 0.53 8.14
N TYR A 152 -16.20 1.78 7.82
CA TYR A 152 -16.81 2.17 6.54
C TYR A 152 -15.95 1.80 5.33
N SER A 153 -14.62 1.66 5.52
CA SER A 153 -13.69 1.34 4.45
C SER A 153 -14.03 0.00 3.77
N LYS A 154 -14.64 -0.91 4.52
CA LYS A 154 -15.14 -2.20 4.00
C LYS A 154 -16.18 -2.03 2.91
N LEU A 155 -16.98 -0.97 2.95
CA LEU A 155 -17.99 -0.66 1.92
C LEU A 155 -17.35 -0.24 0.58
N LEU A 156 -16.06 0.13 0.62
CA LEU A 156 -15.27 0.53 -0.55
C LEU A 156 -14.37 -0.59 -1.08
N ASN A 157 -14.42 -1.77 -0.49
CA ASN A 157 -13.65 -2.91 -0.95
C ASN A 157 -13.98 -3.29 -2.39
N ASN A 158 -12.95 -3.35 -3.24
CA ASN A 158 -13.03 -3.68 -4.67
C ASN A 158 -13.98 -2.76 -5.47
N LYS A 159 -14.16 -1.50 -5.02
CA LYS A 159 -15.03 -0.50 -5.65
C LYS A 159 -14.28 0.44 -6.60
N ALA A 160 -12.96 0.38 -6.70
CA ALA A 160 -12.22 1.23 -7.64
C ALA A 160 -12.78 1.10 -9.06
N LYS A 161 -13.09 2.24 -9.68
CA LYS A 161 -13.70 2.38 -11.02
C LYS A 161 -15.09 1.73 -11.18
N LYS A 162 -15.77 1.43 -10.06
CA LYS A 162 -17.17 0.95 -10.09
C LYS A 162 -18.11 2.05 -9.60
N LYS A 163 -19.26 2.18 -10.25
CA LYS A 163 -20.30 3.12 -9.83
C LYS A 163 -20.70 2.81 -8.39
N THR A 164 -20.58 3.80 -7.53
CA THR A 164 -20.89 3.70 -6.11
C THR A 164 -21.85 4.84 -5.77
N LEU A 165 -22.98 4.51 -5.16
CA LEU A 165 -23.98 5.48 -4.73
C LEU A 165 -23.60 5.99 -3.34
N VAL A 166 -23.56 7.31 -3.16
CA VAL A 166 -23.27 7.94 -1.87
C VAL A 166 -24.44 8.83 -1.49
N SER A 167 -25.00 8.61 -0.30
CA SER A 167 -26.05 9.47 0.28
C SER A 167 -25.42 10.51 1.19
N LEU A 168 -25.79 11.75 0.99
CA LEU A 168 -25.14 12.96 1.52
C LEU A 168 -26.17 13.87 2.22
N TYR A 169 -25.70 14.60 3.20
CA TYR A 169 -26.49 15.54 3.99
C TYR A 169 -25.70 16.83 4.25
N ASP A 170 -26.32 17.97 3.99
CA ASP A 170 -25.79 19.28 4.40
C ASP A 170 -26.46 19.71 5.72
N PRO A 171 -25.75 19.76 6.84
CA PRO A 171 -26.31 20.19 8.13
C PRO A 171 -26.81 21.64 8.17
N GLN A 172 -26.29 22.51 7.31
CA GLN A 172 -26.66 23.94 7.26
C GLN A 172 -27.99 24.14 6.53
N THR A 173 -28.13 23.53 5.34
CA THR A 173 -29.31 23.67 4.50
C THR A 173 -30.42 22.66 4.81
N LYS A 174 -30.07 21.60 5.56
CA LYS A 174 -30.94 20.41 5.81
C LYS A 174 -31.25 19.60 4.56
N GLU A 175 -30.57 19.84 3.45
CA GLU A 175 -30.74 19.11 2.21
C GLU A 175 -30.11 17.72 2.31
N ARG A 176 -30.80 16.71 1.74
CA ARG A 176 -30.26 15.37 1.49
C ARG A 176 -30.30 15.12 0.00
N TRP A 177 -29.23 14.54 -0.50
CA TRP A 177 -29.14 14.14 -1.91
C TRP A 177 -28.27 12.91 -2.07
N GLU A 178 -28.23 12.39 -3.26
CA GLU A 178 -27.37 11.24 -3.62
C GLU A 178 -26.52 11.58 -4.83
N GLU A 179 -25.29 11.11 -4.82
CA GLU A 179 -24.39 11.17 -5.97
C GLU A 179 -23.85 9.79 -6.31
N VAL A 180 -23.71 9.53 -7.61
CA VAL A 180 -23.00 8.35 -8.10
C VAL A 180 -21.59 8.75 -8.46
N VAL A 181 -20.64 8.14 -7.81
CA VAL A 181 -19.21 8.42 -7.98
C VAL A 181 -18.47 7.17 -8.46
N LEU A 182 -17.32 7.37 -9.08
CA LEU A 182 -16.35 6.31 -9.40
C LEU A 182 -15.16 6.43 -8.45
N PRO A 183 -15.11 5.65 -7.36
CA PRO A 183 -13.96 5.65 -6.48
C PRO A 183 -12.69 5.26 -7.23
N ILE A 184 -11.56 5.76 -6.79
CA ILE A 184 -10.24 5.51 -7.39
C ILE A 184 -9.40 4.57 -6.53
N SER A 185 -8.32 4.05 -7.05
CA SER A 185 -7.31 3.36 -6.24
C SER A 185 -6.47 4.36 -5.46
N ASN A 186 -5.89 3.96 -4.32
CA ASN A 186 -5.04 4.85 -3.52
C ASN A 186 -3.83 5.39 -4.30
N GLY A 187 -3.35 4.68 -5.31
CA GLY A 187 -2.23 5.14 -6.15
C GLY A 187 -2.61 6.22 -7.17
N GLU A 188 -3.91 6.49 -7.37
CA GLU A 188 -4.41 7.53 -8.30
C GLU A 188 -4.64 8.89 -7.60
N LEU A 189 -4.47 8.98 -6.27
CA LEU A 189 -4.56 10.22 -5.48
C LEU A 189 -3.24 11.01 -5.42
N ASN A 190 -2.16 10.49 -6.01
CA ASN A 190 -0.81 11.10 -5.99
C ASN A 190 -0.52 11.85 -7.28
#